data_e3a5a9cb347cfe3840ac21b9f66a0954
#
_entry.id   e3a5a9cb347cfe3840ac21b9f66a0954
#
_cell.length_a   1.000
_cell.length_b   1.000
_cell.length_c   1.000
_cell.angle_alpha   90.00
_cell.angle_beta   90.00
_cell.angle_gamma   90.00
#
_symmetry.space_group_name_H-M   'P 1'
#
loop_
_entity.id
_entity.type
_entity.pdbx_description
1 polymer ?
#
loop_
_entity_poly.entity_id
_entity_poly.type
_entity_poly.pdbx_seq_one_letter_code
_entity_poly.pdbx_strand_id
1 'polypeptide(L)'
;MVNTIKLPVGIDSFEKIRKYDFYYLDKTKLIEQILKNWSEVSLFTRPRRFGKTLNMSMLRAFFEIGTDSSLFDGLYISQNKELCQEHMGKYPVIFLSLKSVEGLKFADARYRIIELIGREAQRFEFLAESDRLSNNEKAQYKALIALDNGKYSMDDDILVSGLQMLSHLLYKHYGKKTVILIDEYDVPLDKAFQNGYYKEMVSLIRGIFGMALKTNDYLQFAVLTGCLRISKESIFTGLNNFEVLSILDAQYDEAFGFTDGEVKQILKDYNLSDHYSEVKEWYDGYHFGNTDIYCPWDVVRYCKSLCADPTALPEDFWSNSSGNAIVRRLIDRADVQTKNEIERLIAGESVEREISQELTYDELDKNIENLWSVLFTTGYLTHQGRTEDDKYRLVIPNKEIRNLFIKKIREWFSDTSRRDGKTLEEFCNAFVNKDTLKIEQLFGDYLWNTISIRDTATAKIRKENFYHGILLGLLGYKASWLIKSNAESGTGYSDILVEVPDNRTGIVIELKYAEDGDMDAACSKALEQIEEKEYVAKLKQDGMRNFIKYGIACFKKNCKVVMENNITK
;
A
#
# COMPACT_ATOMS: atom_id res chain seq x y z
N MET A 1 14.17 -4.49 -35.21
CA MET A 1 14.33 -4.51 -33.77
C MET A 1 13.42 -3.41 -33.24
N VAL A 2 12.30 -3.74 -32.63
CA VAL A 2 11.44 -2.74 -31.95
C VAL A 2 12.27 -2.21 -30.80
N ASN A 3 12.60 -0.93 -30.82
CA ASN A 3 13.27 -0.26 -29.72
C ASN A 3 12.27 -0.19 -28.56
N THR A 4 12.24 -1.21 -27.73
CA THR A 4 11.31 -1.27 -26.59
C THR A 4 11.83 -0.29 -25.56
N ILE A 5 11.12 0.82 -25.39
CA ILE A 5 11.38 1.81 -24.33
C ILE A 5 11.44 1.08 -23.00
N LYS A 6 12.40 1.40 -22.14
CA LYS A 6 12.63 0.70 -20.87
C LYS A 6 11.56 1.05 -19.84
N LEU A 7 11.00 0.06 -19.14
CA LEU A 7 10.07 0.28 -18.02
C LEU A 7 10.81 0.84 -16.79
N PRO A 8 10.30 1.91 -16.14
CA PRO A 8 10.99 2.65 -15.07
C PRO A 8 10.82 2.00 -13.69
N VAL A 9 11.12 0.71 -13.53
CA VAL A 9 10.97 0.03 -12.25
C VAL A 9 11.94 0.58 -11.22
N GLY A 10 11.40 1.17 -10.12
CA GLY A 10 12.20 1.71 -9.02
C GLY A 10 12.87 3.05 -9.32
N ILE A 11 12.47 3.74 -10.39
CA ILE A 11 12.98 5.07 -10.72
C ILE A 11 11.94 6.11 -10.28
N ASP A 12 12.33 6.98 -9.37
CA ASP A 12 11.52 8.06 -8.80
C ASP A 12 11.99 9.47 -9.21
N SER A 13 12.97 9.54 -10.12
CA SER A 13 13.49 10.80 -10.69
C SER A 13 12.93 11.02 -12.10
N PHE A 14 12.14 12.08 -12.27
CA PHE A 14 11.61 12.50 -13.57
C PHE A 14 12.73 12.79 -14.57
N GLU A 15 13.77 13.49 -14.14
CA GLU A 15 14.92 13.80 -14.99
C GLU A 15 15.60 12.53 -15.53
N LYS A 16 15.80 11.51 -14.67
CA LYS A 16 16.35 10.21 -15.12
C LYS A 16 15.43 9.54 -16.13
N ILE A 17 14.11 9.54 -15.89
CA ILE A 17 13.14 8.95 -16.82
C ILE A 17 13.28 9.59 -18.19
N ARG A 18 13.30 10.91 -18.26
CA ARG A 18 13.37 11.65 -19.54
C ARG A 18 14.74 11.57 -20.23
N LYS A 19 15.84 11.69 -19.48
CA LYS A 19 17.20 11.64 -20.05
C LYS A 19 17.62 10.27 -20.57
N TYR A 20 17.09 9.18 -20.00
CA TYR A 20 17.47 7.81 -20.37
C TYR A 20 16.36 7.08 -21.14
N ASP A 21 15.39 7.81 -21.68
CA ASP A 21 14.28 7.30 -22.49
C ASP A 21 13.55 6.12 -21.85
N PHE A 22 13.18 6.26 -20.56
CA PHE A 22 12.27 5.35 -19.93
C PHE A 22 10.82 5.68 -20.29
N TYR A 23 9.97 4.67 -20.27
CA TYR A 23 8.55 4.85 -20.48
C TYR A 23 7.94 5.77 -19.41
N TYR A 24 7.20 6.76 -19.84
CA TYR A 24 6.56 7.73 -18.96
C TYR A 24 5.11 7.97 -19.36
N LEU A 25 4.19 7.69 -18.45
CA LEU A 25 2.80 8.12 -18.57
C LEU A 25 2.70 9.56 -18.07
N ASP A 26 2.24 10.43 -18.95
CA ASP A 26 2.32 11.88 -18.76
C ASP A 26 1.37 12.39 -17.67
N LYS A 27 1.93 12.84 -16.57
CA LYS A 27 1.21 13.47 -15.43
C LYS A 27 1.45 14.99 -15.34
N THR A 28 2.00 15.62 -16.39
CA THR A 28 2.31 17.05 -16.36
C THR A 28 1.09 17.97 -16.33
N LYS A 29 -0.13 17.44 -16.55
CA LYS A 29 -1.41 18.12 -16.27
C LYS A 29 -1.49 18.61 -14.81
N LEU A 30 -0.83 17.90 -13.87
CA LEU A 30 -0.73 18.32 -12.47
C LEU A 30 -0.11 19.73 -12.33
N ILE A 31 0.90 20.06 -13.14
CA ILE A 31 1.53 21.40 -13.12
C ILE A 31 0.51 22.48 -13.46
N GLU A 32 -0.23 22.28 -14.55
CA GLU A 32 -1.28 23.21 -14.97
C GLU A 32 -2.37 23.36 -13.90
N GLN A 33 -2.79 22.24 -13.29
CA GLN A 33 -3.81 22.24 -12.23
C GLN A 33 -3.34 23.02 -10.99
N ILE A 34 -2.10 22.82 -10.53
CA ILE A 34 -1.52 23.57 -9.40
C ILE A 34 -1.47 25.07 -9.70
N LEU A 35 -1.05 25.45 -10.90
CA LEU A 35 -0.94 26.85 -11.29
C LEU A 35 -2.31 27.54 -11.46
N LYS A 36 -3.32 26.82 -11.92
CA LYS A 36 -4.68 27.35 -12.10
C LYS A 36 -5.49 27.42 -10.79
N ASN A 37 -5.35 26.43 -9.94
CA ASN A 37 -6.15 26.32 -8.70
C ASN A 37 -5.51 27.00 -7.49
N TRP A 38 -4.37 27.54 -7.63
CA TRP A 38 -3.51 28.27 -6.72
C TRP A 38 -3.86 28.20 -5.24
N SER A 39 -3.15 27.36 -4.50
CA SER A 39 -3.13 27.36 -3.04
C SER A 39 -1.73 27.72 -2.57
N GLU A 40 -1.62 28.47 -1.48
CA GLU A 40 -0.30 28.84 -0.94
C GLU A 40 0.46 27.60 -0.45
N VAL A 41 -0.25 26.65 0.16
CA VAL A 41 0.29 25.35 0.58
C VAL A 41 -0.70 24.23 0.23
N SER A 42 -0.28 23.32 -0.64
CA SER A 42 -1.06 22.14 -1.04
C SER A 42 -0.46 20.86 -0.42
N LEU A 43 -1.27 20.07 0.28
CA LEU A 43 -0.90 18.75 0.77
C LEU A 43 -1.65 17.65 0.03
N PHE A 44 -0.93 16.84 -0.71
CA PHE A 44 -1.49 15.65 -1.36
C PHE A 44 -1.30 14.41 -0.47
N THR A 45 -2.39 13.85 0.01
CA THR A 45 -2.38 12.56 0.72
C THR A 45 -2.81 11.44 -0.21
N ARG A 46 -1.89 10.53 -0.52
CA ARG A 46 -2.09 9.39 -1.43
C ARG A 46 -1.42 8.14 -0.84
N PRO A 47 -1.94 6.95 -1.07
CA PRO A 47 -1.30 5.73 -0.64
C PRO A 47 0.14 5.61 -1.14
N ARG A 48 0.91 4.69 -0.56
CA ARG A 48 2.28 4.42 -1.01
C ARG A 48 2.27 3.89 -2.45
N ARG A 49 3.30 4.25 -3.24
CA ARG A 49 3.54 3.77 -4.62
C ARG A 49 2.59 4.29 -5.70
N PHE A 50 1.84 5.34 -5.42
CA PHE A 50 1.00 6.06 -6.39
C PHE A 50 1.71 7.22 -7.10
N GLY A 51 3.05 7.22 -7.16
CA GLY A 51 3.82 8.19 -7.94
C GLY A 51 4.10 9.53 -7.26
N LYS A 52 3.89 9.67 -5.94
CA LYS A 52 4.13 10.92 -5.19
C LYS A 52 5.52 11.51 -5.45
N THR A 53 6.57 10.75 -5.16
CA THR A 53 7.98 11.18 -5.30
C THR A 53 8.31 11.55 -6.75
N LEU A 54 7.82 10.78 -7.73
CA LEU A 54 8.03 11.07 -9.14
C LEU A 54 7.38 12.40 -9.56
N ASN A 55 6.14 12.66 -9.13
CA ASN A 55 5.46 13.92 -9.36
C ASN A 55 6.18 15.09 -8.68
N MET A 56 6.68 14.92 -7.46
CA MET A 56 7.49 15.94 -6.78
C MET A 56 8.79 16.23 -7.53
N SER A 57 9.45 15.19 -8.05
CA SER A 57 10.64 15.33 -8.91
C SER A 57 10.32 16.07 -10.24
N MET A 58 9.14 15.80 -10.82
CA MET A 58 8.64 16.50 -12.02
C MET A 58 8.36 17.97 -11.72
N LEU A 59 7.68 18.31 -10.62
CA LEU A 59 7.42 19.69 -10.20
C LEU A 59 8.73 20.45 -9.99
N ARG A 60 9.69 19.82 -9.30
CA ARG A 60 11.03 20.39 -9.14
C ARG A 60 11.67 20.71 -10.48
N ALA A 61 11.72 19.73 -11.40
CA ALA A 61 12.29 19.90 -12.73
C ALA A 61 11.59 21.00 -13.54
N PHE A 62 10.28 21.21 -13.35
CA PHE A 62 9.56 22.25 -14.05
C PHE A 62 9.85 23.66 -13.51
N PHE A 63 9.86 23.83 -12.18
CA PHE A 63 9.95 25.17 -11.59
C PHE A 63 11.39 25.65 -11.38
N GLU A 64 12.35 24.76 -11.17
CA GLU A 64 13.71 25.09 -10.71
C GLU A 64 14.51 25.83 -11.77
N ILE A 65 15.11 26.98 -11.39
CA ILE A 65 16.02 27.75 -12.22
C ILE A 65 17.20 26.88 -12.64
N GLY A 66 17.51 26.91 -13.95
CA GLY A 66 18.63 26.14 -14.51
C GLY A 66 18.29 24.71 -14.93
N THR A 67 17.07 24.28 -14.79
CA THR A 67 16.63 22.97 -15.30
C THR A 67 16.50 22.98 -16.82
N ASP A 68 16.82 21.84 -17.43
CA ASP A 68 16.69 21.62 -18.86
C ASP A 68 15.23 21.54 -19.29
N SER A 69 14.74 22.53 -20.00
CA SER A 69 13.36 22.61 -20.48
C SER A 69 13.00 21.47 -21.46
N SER A 70 13.99 20.90 -22.17
CA SER A 70 13.77 19.80 -23.12
C SER A 70 13.22 18.52 -22.46
N LEU A 71 13.35 18.40 -21.14
CA LEU A 71 12.72 17.30 -20.38
C LEU A 71 11.20 17.25 -20.55
N PHE A 72 10.56 18.36 -20.89
CA PHE A 72 9.12 18.47 -21.06
C PHE A 72 8.67 18.39 -22.53
N ASP A 73 9.59 18.26 -23.48
CA ASP A 73 9.25 18.18 -24.90
C ASP A 73 8.31 17.01 -25.18
N GLY A 74 7.22 17.32 -25.92
CA GLY A 74 6.20 16.34 -26.27
C GLY A 74 5.22 15.99 -25.16
N LEU A 75 5.37 16.52 -23.94
CA LEU A 75 4.44 16.31 -22.84
C LEU A 75 3.29 17.34 -22.87
N TYR A 76 2.19 17.02 -22.18
CA TYR A 76 0.97 17.84 -22.13
C TYR A 76 1.28 19.31 -21.78
N ILE A 77 2.06 19.55 -20.73
CA ILE A 77 2.35 20.91 -20.28
C ILE A 77 3.08 21.75 -21.34
N SER A 78 3.89 21.13 -22.21
CA SER A 78 4.63 21.82 -23.27
C SER A 78 3.71 22.42 -24.35
N GLN A 79 2.46 21.99 -24.40
CA GLN A 79 1.45 22.54 -25.29
C GLN A 79 0.92 23.90 -24.77
N ASN A 80 0.99 24.14 -23.46
CA ASN A 80 0.63 25.42 -22.85
C ASN A 80 1.84 26.36 -22.80
N LYS A 81 2.09 27.02 -23.93
CA LYS A 81 3.28 27.88 -24.08
C LYS A 81 3.29 29.07 -23.11
N GLU A 82 2.13 29.59 -22.76
CA GLU A 82 2.00 30.72 -21.84
C GLU A 82 2.48 30.33 -20.44
N LEU A 83 1.94 29.23 -19.86
CA LEU A 83 2.39 28.74 -18.58
C LEU A 83 3.87 28.34 -18.57
N CYS A 84 4.35 27.71 -19.63
CA CYS A 84 5.77 27.38 -19.73
C CYS A 84 6.65 28.64 -19.75
N GLN A 85 6.30 29.68 -20.53
CA GLN A 85 7.05 30.93 -20.60
C GLN A 85 7.07 31.66 -19.26
N GLU A 86 5.96 31.64 -18.53
CA GLU A 86 5.81 32.37 -17.27
C GLU A 86 6.47 31.62 -16.09
N HIS A 87 6.39 30.29 -16.05
CA HIS A 87 6.71 29.52 -14.84
C HIS A 87 7.86 28.53 -14.98
N MET A 88 8.14 27.98 -16.18
CA MET A 88 9.16 26.94 -16.36
C MET A 88 10.57 27.50 -16.13
N GLY A 89 11.30 26.93 -15.17
CA GLY A 89 12.66 27.35 -14.82
C GLY A 89 12.77 28.76 -14.22
N LYS A 90 11.72 29.26 -13.53
CA LYS A 90 11.64 30.63 -13.06
C LYS A 90 11.82 30.83 -11.56
N TYR A 91 11.87 29.77 -10.78
CA TYR A 91 11.86 29.87 -9.33
C TYR A 91 13.06 29.17 -8.69
N PRO A 92 13.64 29.69 -7.61
CA PRO A 92 14.47 28.89 -6.73
C PRO A 92 13.56 27.82 -6.06
N VAL A 93 14.01 26.57 -6.04
CA VAL A 93 13.24 25.45 -5.49
C VAL A 93 14.01 24.80 -4.35
N ILE A 94 13.41 24.75 -3.17
CA ILE A 94 13.87 23.95 -2.02
C ILE A 94 13.13 22.62 -2.06
N PHE A 95 13.87 21.52 -2.15
CA PHE A 95 13.32 20.17 -2.23
C PHE A 95 13.81 19.28 -1.09
N LEU A 96 12.90 18.80 -0.26
CA LEU A 96 13.21 17.89 0.84
C LEU A 96 12.41 16.59 0.71
N SER A 97 13.09 15.44 0.74
CA SER A 97 12.42 14.15 0.94
C SER A 97 12.71 13.63 2.34
N LEU A 98 11.65 13.53 3.16
CA LEU A 98 11.77 13.06 4.54
C LEU A 98 11.72 11.53 4.66
N LYS A 99 11.77 10.82 3.55
CA LYS A 99 11.72 9.34 3.45
C LYS A 99 12.74 8.62 4.33
N SER A 100 13.93 9.21 4.52
CA SER A 100 15.03 8.62 5.29
C SER A 100 15.17 9.18 6.71
N VAL A 101 14.22 10.01 7.16
CA VAL A 101 14.25 10.59 8.51
C VAL A 101 13.70 9.58 9.50
N GLU A 102 14.60 8.75 10.00
CA GLU A 102 14.31 7.74 11.01
C GLU A 102 15.49 7.57 11.98
N GLY A 103 15.23 7.00 13.15
CA GLY A 103 16.23 6.68 14.17
C GLY A 103 15.59 5.95 15.34
N LEU A 104 16.35 5.19 16.09
CA LEU A 104 15.86 4.55 17.31
C LEU A 104 15.64 5.55 18.45
N LYS A 105 16.30 6.72 18.37
CA LYS A 105 16.18 7.82 19.33
C LYS A 105 15.91 9.13 18.61
N PHE A 106 15.26 10.06 19.29
CA PHE A 106 14.98 11.39 18.76
C PHE A 106 16.24 12.10 18.22
N ALA A 107 17.37 12.01 18.94
CA ALA A 107 18.62 12.63 18.51
C ALA A 107 19.11 12.16 17.14
N ASP A 108 18.94 10.87 16.83
CA ASP A 108 19.32 10.30 15.52
C ASP A 108 18.43 10.85 14.40
N ALA A 109 17.13 10.84 14.61
CA ALA A 109 16.16 11.36 13.64
C ALA A 109 16.29 12.88 13.44
N ARG A 110 16.52 13.64 14.54
CA ARG A 110 16.80 15.07 14.49
C ARG A 110 18.05 15.37 13.66
N TYR A 111 19.12 14.59 13.86
CA TYR A 111 20.33 14.73 13.07
C TYR A 111 20.09 14.49 11.57
N ARG A 112 19.22 13.53 11.19
CA ARG A 112 18.84 13.31 9.79
C ARG A 112 18.16 14.53 9.17
N ILE A 113 17.34 15.26 9.93
CA ILE A 113 16.74 16.51 9.46
C ILE A 113 17.81 17.60 9.25
N ILE A 114 18.74 17.73 10.20
CA ILE A 114 19.89 18.65 10.06
C ILE A 114 20.67 18.34 8.78
N GLU A 115 21.00 17.06 8.58
CA GLU A 115 21.74 16.60 7.39
C GLU A 115 20.98 16.92 6.09
N LEU A 116 19.66 16.73 6.05
CA LEU A 116 18.84 17.01 4.88
C LEU A 116 18.80 18.52 4.56
N ILE A 117 18.56 19.36 5.57
CA ILE A 117 18.52 20.81 5.40
C ILE A 117 19.92 21.33 5.00
N GLY A 118 20.97 20.84 5.64
CA GLY A 118 22.35 21.22 5.32
C GLY A 118 22.75 20.85 3.90
N ARG A 119 22.42 19.63 3.45
CA ARG A 119 22.68 19.19 2.07
C ARG A 119 21.87 19.98 1.04
N GLU A 120 20.63 20.32 1.35
CA GLU A 120 19.82 21.15 0.47
C GLU A 120 20.35 22.57 0.40
N ALA A 121 20.75 23.16 1.54
CA ALA A 121 21.40 24.47 1.57
C ALA A 121 22.74 24.45 0.79
N GLN A 122 23.52 23.39 0.88
CA GLN A 122 24.82 23.25 0.18
C GLN A 122 24.67 23.33 -1.36
N ARG A 123 23.51 22.96 -1.92
CA ARG A 123 23.24 23.10 -3.37
C ARG A 123 23.33 24.56 -3.83
N PHE A 124 23.18 25.51 -2.95
CA PHE A 124 23.17 26.95 -3.20
C PHE A 124 24.45 27.61 -2.67
N GLU A 125 25.61 26.91 -2.79
CA GLU A 125 26.90 27.40 -2.25
C GLU A 125 27.31 28.77 -2.77
N PHE A 126 26.83 29.18 -3.96
CA PHE A 126 27.02 30.51 -4.52
C PHE A 126 26.47 31.63 -3.61
N LEU A 127 25.55 31.35 -2.66
CA LEU A 127 25.06 32.36 -1.72
C LEU A 127 26.15 32.86 -0.78
N ALA A 128 27.20 32.07 -0.50
CA ALA A 128 28.32 32.48 0.33
C ALA A 128 29.08 33.69 -0.28
N GLU A 129 29.08 33.77 -1.61
CA GLU A 129 29.82 34.82 -2.36
C GLU A 129 28.89 35.80 -3.10
N SER A 130 27.57 35.74 -2.89
CA SER A 130 26.59 36.57 -3.60
C SER A 130 26.76 38.05 -3.27
N ASP A 131 26.92 38.89 -4.27
CA ASP A 131 27.01 40.34 -4.10
C ASP A 131 25.69 41.00 -3.67
N ARG A 132 24.58 40.25 -3.73
CA ARG A 132 23.25 40.71 -3.31
C ARG A 132 22.98 40.49 -1.84
N LEU A 133 23.85 39.75 -1.15
CA LEU A 133 23.74 39.45 0.27
C LEU A 133 24.72 40.31 1.10
N SER A 134 24.22 40.82 2.22
CA SER A 134 25.04 41.46 3.24
C SER A 134 25.98 40.45 3.94
N ASN A 135 27.00 40.94 4.62
CA ASN A 135 27.89 40.08 5.40
C ASN A 135 27.16 39.26 6.48
N ASN A 136 26.12 39.82 7.09
CA ASN A 136 25.29 39.10 8.08
C ASN A 136 24.48 37.97 7.43
N GLU A 137 23.89 38.21 6.27
CA GLU A 137 23.16 37.20 5.49
C GLU A 137 24.08 36.08 5.00
N LYS A 138 25.30 36.40 4.57
CA LYS A 138 26.32 35.40 4.25
C LYS A 138 26.72 34.57 5.50
N ALA A 139 26.80 35.21 6.68
CA ALA A 139 27.05 34.49 7.92
C ALA A 139 25.90 33.56 8.30
N GLN A 140 24.65 33.98 8.10
CA GLN A 140 23.45 33.14 8.28
C GLN A 140 23.48 31.94 7.34
N TYR A 141 23.82 32.13 6.07
CA TYR A 141 23.99 31.02 5.12
C TYR A 141 25.06 30.04 5.57
N LYS A 142 26.22 30.53 6.01
CA LYS A 142 27.31 29.68 6.52
C LYS A 142 26.91 28.87 7.74
N ALA A 143 26.01 29.36 8.59
CA ALA A 143 25.46 28.62 9.71
C ALA A 143 24.59 27.42 9.25
N LEU A 144 23.87 27.52 8.12
CA LEU A 144 23.10 26.40 7.55
C LEU A 144 23.97 25.26 7.02
N ILE A 145 25.18 25.57 6.56
CA ILE A 145 26.12 24.58 5.98
C ILE A 145 27.30 24.29 6.88
N ALA A 146 27.26 24.76 8.13
CA ALA A 146 28.35 24.55 9.09
C ALA A 146 28.59 23.06 9.38
N LEU A 147 29.85 22.67 9.42
CA LEU A 147 30.26 21.32 9.75
C LEU A 147 31.05 21.28 11.07
N ASP A 148 30.69 20.36 11.93
CA ASP A 148 31.51 19.95 13.08
C ASP A 148 31.93 18.51 12.93
N ASN A 149 33.25 18.26 12.95
CA ASN A 149 33.84 16.94 12.72
C ASN A 149 33.32 16.25 11.43
N GLY A 150 33.10 17.03 10.37
CA GLY A 150 32.61 16.54 9.07
C GLY A 150 31.13 16.21 9.01
N LYS A 151 30.36 16.59 10.03
CA LYS A 151 28.91 16.43 10.10
C LYS A 151 28.24 17.80 10.14
N TYR A 152 27.10 17.95 9.47
CA TYR A 152 26.31 19.19 9.58
C TYR A 152 25.93 19.45 11.04
N SER A 153 26.07 20.69 11.46
CA SER A 153 25.79 21.12 12.83
C SER A 153 24.91 22.36 12.82
N MET A 154 23.73 22.25 13.41
CA MET A 154 22.79 23.35 13.59
C MET A 154 22.25 23.29 15.02
N ASP A 155 22.19 24.45 15.68
CA ASP A 155 21.39 24.58 16.89
C ASP A 155 19.89 24.54 16.57
N ASP A 156 19.05 24.53 17.62
CA ASP A 156 17.61 24.38 17.43
C ASP A 156 16.98 25.59 16.73
N ASP A 157 17.48 26.80 16.97
CA ASP A 157 16.96 28.04 16.35
C ASP A 157 17.27 28.07 14.85
N ILE A 158 18.49 27.69 14.46
CA ILE A 158 18.89 27.58 13.05
C ILE A 158 18.12 26.45 12.36
N LEU A 159 17.96 25.31 13.04
CA LEU A 159 17.23 24.16 12.47
C LEU A 159 15.78 24.51 12.19
N VAL A 160 15.10 25.17 13.14
CA VAL A 160 13.67 25.52 13.03
C VAL A 160 13.47 26.63 11.96
N SER A 161 14.34 27.62 11.91
CA SER A 161 14.23 28.75 10.96
C SER A 161 14.91 28.51 9.62
N GLY A 162 15.64 27.40 9.47
CA GLY A 162 16.56 27.16 8.35
C GLY A 162 15.94 27.25 6.95
N LEU A 163 14.74 26.69 6.76
CA LEU A 163 14.05 26.74 5.47
C LEU A 163 13.53 28.14 5.15
N GLN A 164 13.03 28.88 6.14
CA GLN A 164 12.62 30.29 5.96
C GLN A 164 13.84 31.16 5.63
N MET A 165 14.93 30.97 6.37
CA MET A 165 16.20 31.67 6.13
C MET A 165 16.72 31.40 4.72
N LEU A 166 16.76 30.15 4.29
CA LEU A 166 17.18 29.79 2.94
C LEU A 166 16.27 30.43 1.88
N SER A 167 14.95 30.43 2.09
CA SER A 167 13.99 31.10 1.19
C SER A 167 14.28 32.61 1.06
N HIS A 168 14.57 33.28 2.19
CA HIS A 168 14.94 34.70 2.20
C HIS A 168 16.21 34.95 1.40
N LEU A 169 17.26 34.18 1.65
CA LEU A 169 18.56 34.37 0.95
C LEU A 169 18.45 34.11 -0.55
N LEU A 170 17.68 33.11 -0.97
CA LEU A 170 17.39 32.84 -2.37
C LEU A 170 16.57 33.95 -3.02
N TYR A 171 15.56 34.48 -2.32
CA TYR A 171 14.79 35.62 -2.76
C TYR A 171 15.68 36.85 -3.01
N LYS A 172 16.56 37.16 -2.07
CA LYS A 172 17.53 38.26 -2.21
C LYS A 172 18.44 38.08 -3.43
N HIS A 173 18.91 36.85 -3.65
CA HIS A 173 19.81 36.55 -4.76
C HIS A 173 19.10 36.60 -6.12
N TYR A 174 17.95 35.92 -6.26
CA TYR A 174 17.25 35.77 -7.54
C TYR A 174 16.20 36.85 -7.82
N GLY A 175 15.72 37.57 -6.80
CA GLY A 175 14.56 38.47 -6.91
C GLY A 175 13.24 37.74 -7.16
N LYS A 176 13.19 36.45 -6.88
CA LYS A 176 12.03 35.56 -7.06
C LYS A 176 11.74 34.80 -5.79
N LYS A 177 10.46 34.70 -5.43
CA LYS A 177 10.00 33.88 -4.28
C LYS A 177 10.31 32.42 -4.52
N THR A 178 10.44 31.66 -3.43
CA THR A 178 10.91 30.27 -3.45
C THR A 178 9.72 29.31 -3.49
N VAL A 179 9.80 28.27 -4.30
CA VAL A 179 8.91 27.10 -4.24
C VAL A 179 9.49 26.10 -3.26
N ILE A 180 8.68 25.61 -2.31
CA ILE A 180 9.09 24.58 -1.34
C ILE A 180 8.35 23.28 -1.65
N LEU A 181 9.10 22.19 -1.86
CA LEU A 181 8.58 20.86 -2.13
C LEU A 181 9.04 19.91 -1.03
N ILE A 182 8.09 19.29 -0.31
CA ILE A 182 8.39 18.36 0.79
C ILE A 182 7.71 17.02 0.52
N ASP A 183 8.51 15.98 0.28
CA ASP A 183 8.03 14.64 0.01
C ASP A 183 8.04 13.76 1.27
N GLU A 184 7.00 12.93 1.44
CA GLU A 184 6.82 12.00 2.55
C GLU A 184 6.93 12.67 3.95
N TYR A 185 6.20 13.78 4.15
CA TYR A 185 6.25 14.59 5.38
C TYR A 185 5.88 13.82 6.65
N ASP A 186 5.09 12.77 6.53
CA ASP A 186 4.56 11.96 7.63
C ASP A 186 5.49 10.83 8.09
N VAL A 187 6.52 10.47 7.32
CA VAL A 187 7.46 9.40 7.66
C VAL A 187 8.19 9.63 8.98
N PRO A 188 8.75 10.82 9.27
CA PRO A 188 9.39 11.07 10.57
C PRO A 188 8.45 10.86 11.76
N LEU A 189 7.16 11.16 11.59
CA LEU A 189 6.14 11.06 12.62
C LEU A 189 5.73 9.61 12.86
N ASP A 190 5.54 8.83 11.78
CA ASP A 190 5.29 7.39 11.85
C ASP A 190 6.43 6.67 12.59
N LYS A 191 7.68 6.96 12.22
CA LYS A 191 8.86 6.36 12.84
C LYS A 191 9.04 6.79 14.30
N ALA A 192 8.78 8.06 14.61
CA ALA A 192 8.83 8.57 15.96
C ALA A 192 7.77 7.93 16.87
N PHE A 193 6.57 7.69 16.33
CA PHE A 193 5.51 6.99 17.05
C PHE A 193 5.92 5.54 17.35
N GLN A 194 6.46 4.82 16.36
CA GLN A 194 6.94 3.44 16.53
C GLN A 194 8.06 3.31 17.58
N ASN A 195 8.90 4.34 17.71
CA ASN A 195 10.08 4.34 18.58
C ASN A 195 9.92 5.16 19.89
N GLY A 196 8.72 5.71 20.15
CA GLY A 196 8.36 6.33 21.43
C GLY A 196 8.84 7.76 21.68
N TYR A 197 9.27 8.51 20.64
CA TYR A 197 9.67 9.93 20.74
C TYR A 197 8.79 10.85 19.88
N TYR A 198 7.51 10.48 19.75
CA TYR A 198 6.54 11.15 18.87
C TYR A 198 6.35 12.63 19.19
N LYS A 199 6.21 12.99 20.49
CA LYS A 199 5.95 14.37 20.93
C LYS A 199 7.08 15.32 20.58
N GLU A 200 8.32 14.88 20.74
CA GLU A 200 9.51 15.64 20.39
C GLU A 200 9.58 15.87 18.88
N MET A 201 9.30 14.85 18.08
CA MET A 201 9.30 14.97 16.63
C MET A 201 8.19 15.90 16.13
N VAL A 202 6.97 15.79 16.68
CA VAL A 202 5.86 16.69 16.36
C VAL A 202 6.24 18.14 16.65
N SER A 203 6.87 18.41 17.80
CA SER A 203 7.31 19.77 18.17
C SER A 203 8.32 20.33 17.17
N LEU A 204 9.30 19.51 16.78
CA LEU A 204 10.34 19.92 15.82
C LEU A 204 9.75 20.19 14.42
N ILE A 205 8.98 19.25 13.87
CA ILE A 205 8.38 19.38 12.52
C ILE A 205 7.42 20.57 12.49
N ARG A 206 6.62 20.77 13.54
CA ARG A 206 5.75 21.95 13.69
C ARG A 206 6.54 23.26 13.64
N GLY A 207 7.65 23.33 14.37
CA GLY A 207 8.52 24.50 14.35
C GLY A 207 9.02 24.81 12.95
N ILE A 208 9.61 23.81 12.27
CA ILE A 208 10.16 23.96 10.92
C ILE A 208 9.07 24.37 9.92
N PHE A 209 7.91 23.67 9.91
CA PHE A 209 6.85 23.96 8.94
C PHE A 209 6.13 25.28 9.25
N GLY A 210 5.98 25.62 10.54
CA GLY A 210 5.42 26.90 10.94
C GLY A 210 6.21 28.08 10.40
N MET A 211 7.54 28.04 10.51
CA MET A 211 8.43 29.06 9.96
C MET A 211 8.47 29.02 8.43
N ALA A 212 8.60 27.86 7.83
CA ALA A 212 8.79 27.73 6.39
C ALA A 212 7.53 28.01 5.56
N LEU A 213 6.33 27.66 6.07
CA LEU A 213 5.10 27.62 5.28
C LEU A 213 4.04 28.66 5.71
N LYS A 214 4.08 29.17 6.98
CA LYS A 214 3.08 30.12 7.47
C LYS A 214 3.58 31.56 7.51
N THR A 215 4.78 31.74 8.03
CA THR A 215 5.35 33.07 8.31
C THR A 215 6.50 33.41 7.36
N ASN A 216 6.44 32.90 6.13
CA ASN A 216 7.49 33.04 5.13
C ASN A 216 7.04 33.96 3.99
N ASP A 217 7.33 35.25 4.09
CA ASP A 217 7.03 36.25 3.05
C ASP A 217 7.71 35.97 1.69
N TYR A 218 8.72 35.11 1.69
CA TYR A 218 9.51 34.72 0.52
C TYR A 218 9.01 33.41 -0.13
N LEU A 219 7.93 32.84 0.38
CA LEU A 219 7.28 31.67 -0.19
C LEU A 219 6.46 32.06 -1.43
N GLN A 220 6.66 31.36 -2.55
CA GLN A 220 5.80 31.46 -3.73
C GLN A 220 4.58 30.57 -3.54
N PHE A 221 4.81 29.30 -3.31
CA PHE A 221 3.87 28.27 -2.88
C PHE A 221 4.65 27.06 -2.38
N ALA A 222 3.95 26.14 -1.69
CA ALA A 222 4.53 24.88 -1.29
C ALA A 222 3.64 23.70 -1.68
N VAL A 223 4.28 22.56 -1.97
CA VAL A 223 3.60 21.28 -2.18
C VAL A 223 4.20 20.26 -1.23
N LEU A 224 3.32 19.59 -0.48
CA LEU A 224 3.69 18.49 0.42
C LEU A 224 3.02 17.21 -0.05
N THR A 225 3.70 16.07 0.17
CA THR A 225 3.11 14.75 -0.04
C THR A 225 3.28 13.85 1.18
N GLY A 226 2.29 13.00 1.43
CA GLY A 226 2.29 12.01 2.49
C GLY A 226 1.24 10.91 2.26
N CYS A 227 1.12 9.99 3.20
CA CYS A 227 0.06 8.97 3.20
C CYS A 227 -1.12 9.37 4.08
N LEU A 228 -0.85 10.01 5.22
CA LEU A 228 -1.85 10.40 6.20
C LEU A 228 -2.00 11.91 6.28
N ARG A 229 -3.22 12.37 6.61
CA ARG A 229 -3.46 13.75 7.03
C ARG A 229 -3.31 13.82 8.55
N ILE A 230 -2.17 14.30 9.03
CA ILE A 230 -1.90 14.47 10.46
C ILE A 230 -2.27 15.90 10.85
N SER A 231 -3.58 16.20 10.92
CA SER A 231 -4.07 17.57 11.09
C SER A 231 -4.35 17.95 12.55
N LYS A 232 -4.84 17.02 13.37
CA LYS A 232 -5.25 17.32 14.75
C LYS A 232 -4.09 17.56 15.73
N GLU A 233 -2.89 17.07 15.43
CA GLU A 233 -1.74 17.21 16.31
C GLU A 233 -0.96 18.51 16.11
N SER A 234 -1.68 19.58 15.75
CA SER A 234 -1.09 20.90 15.78
C SER A 234 0.13 21.14 14.87
N ILE A 235 0.57 20.18 14.03
CA ILE A 235 1.61 20.45 13.02
C ILE A 235 1.12 21.52 12.08
N PHE A 236 -0.13 21.40 11.67
CA PHE A 236 -0.81 22.35 10.80
C PHE A 236 -1.82 23.23 11.55
N THR A 237 -1.94 23.11 12.88
CA THR A 237 -2.83 23.96 13.70
C THR A 237 -2.38 25.42 13.57
N GLY A 238 -3.29 26.25 13.07
CA GLY A 238 -3.01 27.67 12.82
C GLY A 238 -2.42 27.97 11.43
N LEU A 239 -2.24 26.98 10.54
CA LEU A 239 -1.96 27.20 9.12
C LEU A 239 -3.30 27.35 8.39
N ASN A 240 -3.79 28.58 8.23
CA ASN A 240 -5.06 28.86 7.55
C ASN A 240 -4.93 28.88 6.02
N ASN A 241 -3.70 28.80 5.50
CA ASN A 241 -3.32 28.83 4.11
C ASN A 241 -3.07 27.42 3.51
N PHE A 242 -3.59 26.37 4.16
CA PHE A 242 -3.30 24.99 3.87
C PHE A 242 -4.49 24.29 3.22
N GLU A 243 -4.34 23.80 2.00
CA GLU A 243 -5.32 22.98 1.31
C GLU A 243 -4.89 21.52 1.37
N VAL A 244 -5.74 20.65 1.90
CA VAL A 244 -5.49 19.21 1.96
C VAL A 244 -6.32 18.50 0.90
N LEU A 245 -5.64 17.78 0.04
CA LEU A 245 -6.16 17.09 -1.14
C LEU A 245 -5.99 15.58 -0.95
N SER A 246 -7.05 14.94 -0.47
CA SER A 246 -7.08 13.52 -0.14
C SER A 246 -7.52 12.65 -1.33
N ILE A 247 -7.60 11.34 -1.11
CA ILE A 247 -8.17 10.40 -2.10
C ILE A 247 -9.69 10.59 -2.28
N LEU A 248 -10.36 11.37 -1.45
CA LEU A 248 -11.80 11.66 -1.54
C LEU A 248 -12.12 12.89 -2.39
N ASP A 249 -11.10 13.68 -2.73
CA ASP A 249 -11.27 14.91 -3.48
C ASP A 249 -11.22 14.63 -4.98
N ALA A 250 -12.21 15.15 -5.73
CA ALA A 250 -12.27 15.03 -7.18
C ALA A 250 -11.18 15.85 -7.88
N GLN A 251 -10.65 16.84 -7.17
CA GLN A 251 -9.54 17.64 -7.65
C GLN A 251 -8.25 16.82 -7.61
N TYR A 252 -7.52 16.73 -8.74
CA TYR A 252 -6.29 15.94 -8.90
C TYR A 252 -6.46 14.42 -8.76
N ASP A 253 -7.65 13.87 -9.00
CA ASP A 253 -7.94 12.45 -8.87
C ASP A 253 -7.18 11.58 -9.89
N GLU A 254 -6.85 12.11 -11.09
CA GLU A 254 -6.03 11.44 -12.11
C GLU A 254 -4.51 11.70 -11.98
N ALA A 255 -4.10 12.64 -11.11
CA ALA A 255 -2.71 13.08 -11.05
C ALA A 255 -1.77 12.03 -10.43
N PHE A 256 -2.30 11.14 -9.60
CA PHE A 256 -1.57 10.10 -8.89
C PHE A 256 -2.15 8.73 -9.20
N GLY A 257 -1.28 7.79 -9.56
CA GLY A 257 -1.71 6.48 -10.03
C GLY A 257 -1.93 6.43 -11.55
N PHE A 258 -2.44 5.32 -12.06
CA PHE A 258 -2.77 5.16 -13.48
C PHE A 258 -4.27 4.99 -13.67
N THR A 259 -4.84 5.71 -14.62
CA THR A 259 -6.23 5.53 -15.07
C THR A 259 -6.34 4.26 -15.93
N ASP A 260 -7.55 3.76 -16.11
CA ASP A 260 -7.82 2.60 -16.96
C ASP A 260 -7.35 2.81 -18.42
N GLY A 261 -7.51 4.03 -18.94
CA GLY A 261 -7.02 4.41 -20.27
C GLY A 261 -5.49 4.34 -20.38
N GLU A 262 -4.79 4.80 -19.35
CA GLU A 262 -3.31 4.75 -19.29
C GLU A 262 -2.79 3.31 -19.15
N VAL A 263 -3.50 2.46 -18.40
CA VAL A 263 -3.17 1.03 -18.29
C VAL A 263 -3.35 0.32 -19.63
N LYS A 264 -4.44 0.58 -20.34
CA LYS A 264 -4.62 0.06 -21.71
C LYS A 264 -3.55 0.54 -22.66
N GLN A 265 -3.11 1.79 -22.52
CA GLN A 265 -2.05 2.37 -23.35
C GLN A 265 -0.72 1.68 -23.12
N ILE A 266 -0.27 1.52 -21.87
CA ILE A 266 1.01 0.84 -21.57
C ILE A 266 0.97 -0.62 -22.06
N LEU A 267 -0.12 -1.34 -21.82
CA LEU A 267 -0.26 -2.72 -22.30
C LEU A 267 -0.19 -2.81 -23.83
N LYS A 268 -0.81 -1.88 -24.53
CA LYS A 268 -0.74 -1.79 -25.99
C LYS A 268 0.68 -1.51 -26.48
N ASP A 269 1.37 -0.54 -25.88
CA ASP A 269 2.71 -0.11 -26.27
C ASP A 269 3.76 -1.23 -26.13
N TYR A 270 3.51 -2.17 -25.22
CA TYR A 270 4.37 -3.34 -24.99
C TYR A 270 3.83 -4.65 -25.63
N ASN A 271 2.74 -4.60 -26.41
CA ASN A 271 2.04 -5.76 -27.00
C ASN A 271 1.56 -6.77 -25.95
N LEU A 272 1.08 -6.28 -24.81
CA LEU A 272 0.58 -7.06 -23.66
C LEU A 272 -0.94 -6.94 -23.48
N SER A 273 -1.68 -6.50 -24.50
CA SER A 273 -3.13 -6.21 -24.39
C SER A 273 -3.96 -7.42 -23.94
N ASP A 274 -3.51 -8.64 -24.24
CA ASP A 274 -4.21 -9.87 -23.85
C ASP A 274 -4.21 -10.09 -22.32
N HIS A 275 -3.28 -9.46 -21.58
CA HIS A 275 -3.18 -9.55 -20.13
C HIS A 275 -4.02 -8.47 -19.38
N TYR A 276 -4.83 -7.69 -20.11
CA TYR A 276 -5.61 -6.61 -19.47
C TYR A 276 -6.54 -7.12 -18.37
N SER A 277 -7.22 -8.24 -18.58
CA SER A 277 -8.13 -8.80 -17.59
C SER A 277 -7.43 -9.21 -16.29
N GLU A 278 -6.22 -9.75 -16.41
CA GLU A 278 -5.38 -10.11 -15.25
C GLU A 278 -4.91 -8.87 -14.50
N VAL A 279 -4.39 -7.85 -15.23
CA VAL A 279 -3.96 -6.57 -14.64
C VAL A 279 -5.13 -5.91 -13.90
N LYS A 280 -6.32 -5.94 -14.48
CA LYS A 280 -7.53 -5.39 -13.87
C LYS A 280 -7.91 -6.13 -12.59
N GLU A 281 -7.96 -7.46 -12.61
CA GLU A 281 -8.32 -8.26 -11.44
C GLU A 281 -7.34 -8.06 -10.26
N TRP A 282 -6.04 -7.93 -10.58
CA TRP A 282 -4.98 -7.93 -9.58
C TRP A 282 -4.63 -6.56 -9.03
N TYR A 283 -4.70 -5.48 -9.84
CA TYR A 283 -4.07 -4.19 -9.51
C TYR A 283 -5.00 -2.98 -9.65
N ASP A 284 -6.24 -3.16 -10.11
CA ASP A 284 -7.28 -2.13 -10.18
C ASP A 284 -7.96 -1.94 -8.81
N GLY A 285 -9.01 -1.12 -8.78
CA GLY A 285 -10.01 -1.06 -7.72
C GLY A 285 -9.79 0.06 -6.71
N TYR A 286 -8.78 0.88 -6.82
CA TYR A 286 -8.71 2.11 -6.05
C TYR A 286 -9.61 3.17 -6.65
N HIS A 287 -10.32 3.91 -5.80
CA HIS A 287 -11.20 4.99 -6.22
C HIS A 287 -10.75 6.30 -5.60
N PHE A 288 -10.28 7.24 -6.46
CA PHE A 288 -9.86 8.58 -6.04
C PHE A 288 -10.81 9.59 -6.64
N GLY A 289 -11.45 10.43 -5.79
CA GLY A 289 -12.44 11.39 -6.24
C GLY A 289 -13.55 10.75 -7.06
N ASN A 290 -13.50 10.91 -8.36
CA ASN A 290 -14.47 10.33 -9.32
C ASN A 290 -13.84 9.29 -10.26
N THR A 291 -12.56 8.91 -10.04
CA THR A 291 -11.78 8.13 -11.00
C THR A 291 -11.28 6.82 -10.39
N ASP A 292 -11.41 5.73 -11.16
CA ASP A 292 -10.80 4.44 -10.82
C ASP A 292 -9.33 4.43 -11.21
N ILE A 293 -8.48 4.03 -10.26
CA ILE A 293 -7.03 4.17 -10.33
C ILE A 293 -6.34 2.86 -10.01
N TYR A 294 -5.34 2.52 -10.81
CA TYR A 294 -4.42 1.40 -10.59
C TYR A 294 -3.15 1.88 -9.86
N CYS A 295 -2.55 0.98 -9.09
CA CYS A 295 -1.23 1.22 -8.50
C CYS A 295 -0.13 1.15 -9.59
N PRO A 296 0.61 2.23 -9.89
CA PRO A 296 1.62 2.26 -10.94
C PRO A 296 2.75 1.25 -10.76
N TRP A 297 3.15 1.04 -9.51
CA TRP A 297 4.23 0.11 -9.17
C TRP A 297 3.91 -1.32 -9.62
N ASP A 298 2.68 -1.76 -9.37
CA ASP A 298 2.25 -3.13 -9.64
C ASP A 298 2.11 -3.36 -11.14
N VAL A 299 1.45 -2.42 -11.83
CA VAL A 299 1.29 -2.47 -13.29
C VAL A 299 2.65 -2.50 -14.00
N VAL A 300 3.57 -1.59 -13.64
CA VAL A 300 4.90 -1.52 -14.27
C VAL A 300 5.74 -2.77 -13.97
N ARG A 301 5.66 -3.30 -12.75
CA ARG A 301 6.34 -4.53 -12.35
C ARG A 301 5.84 -5.73 -13.14
N TYR A 302 4.52 -5.89 -13.23
CA TYR A 302 3.94 -7.01 -13.96
C TYR A 302 4.21 -6.91 -15.47
N CYS A 303 4.08 -5.74 -16.08
CA CYS A 303 4.49 -5.52 -17.47
C CYS A 303 5.96 -5.91 -17.70
N LYS A 304 6.86 -5.59 -16.75
CA LYS A 304 8.27 -6.01 -16.85
C LYS A 304 8.45 -7.52 -16.78
N SER A 305 7.70 -8.20 -15.92
CA SER A 305 7.72 -9.66 -15.82
C SER A 305 7.25 -10.30 -17.12
N LEU A 306 6.14 -9.81 -17.67
CA LEU A 306 5.58 -10.28 -18.95
C LEU A 306 6.51 -10.03 -20.16
N CYS A 307 7.25 -8.93 -20.16
CA CYS A 307 8.28 -8.68 -21.19
C CYS A 307 9.43 -9.68 -21.13
N ALA A 308 9.73 -10.22 -19.94
CA ALA A 308 10.77 -11.24 -19.76
C ALA A 308 10.24 -12.66 -19.99
N ASP A 309 9.02 -12.93 -19.55
CA ASP A 309 8.32 -14.21 -19.72
C ASP A 309 6.83 -13.95 -19.98
N PRO A 310 6.34 -14.15 -21.22
CA PRO A 310 4.93 -13.94 -21.57
C PRO A 310 3.94 -14.83 -20.79
N THR A 311 4.42 -15.85 -20.10
CA THR A 311 3.61 -16.74 -19.26
C THR A 311 3.66 -16.39 -17.77
N ALA A 312 4.35 -15.28 -17.42
CA ALA A 312 4.48 -14.84 -16.02
C ALA A 312 3.10 -14.58 -15.39
N LEU A 313 2.91 -15.10 -14.20
CA LEU A 313 1.70 -14.86 -13.41
C LEU A 313 1.81 -13.55 -12.61
N PRO A 314 0.69 -12.89 -12.33
CA PRO A 314 0.67 -11.74 -11.42
C PRO A 314 1.15 -12.11 -10.01
N GLU A 315 1.84 -11.20 -9.36
CA GLU A 315 2.42 -11.37 -8.03
C GLU A 315 2.02 -10.23 -7.08
N ASP A 316 2.22 -10.46 -5.78
CA ASP A 316 2.01 -9.47 -4.72
C ASP A 316 3.20 -8.49 -4.67
N PHE A 317 3.23 -7.46 -5.51
CA PHE A 317 4.35 -6.51 -5.58
C PHE A 317 4.28 -5.40 -4.52
N TRP A 318 3.10 -4.85 -4.28
CA TRP A 318 2.88 -3.77 -3.32
C TRP A 318 3.01 -4.26 -1.88
N SER A 319 2.38 -5.38 -1.58
CA SER A 319 2.33 -5.95 -0.24
C SER A 319 3.70 -6.40 0.28
N ASN A 320 4.59 -6.87 -0.58
CA ASN A 320 5.94 -7.29 -0.21
C ASN A 320 6.88 -6.13 0.11
N SER A 321 6.46 -4.90 -0.10
CA SER A 321 7.30 -3.71 -0.04
C SER A 321 6.99 -2.75 1.09
N SER A 322 5.90 -2.97 1.82
CA SER A 322 5.47 -2.13 2.94
C SER A 322 5.38 -2.93 4.24
N GLY A 323 5.69 -2.28 5.36
CA GLY A 323 5.46 -2.87 6.67
C GLY A 323 3.95 -2.95 6.94
N ASN A 324 3.34 -4.10 6.69
CA ASN A 324 1.90 -4.35 6.82
C ASN A 324 1.43 -4.46 8.29
N ALA A 325 2.11 -3.74 9.19
CA ALA A 325 1.84 -3.79 10.63
C ALA A 325 0.43 -3.28 10.99
N ILE A 326 -0.12 -2.37 10.18
CA ILE A 326 -1.46 -1.81 10.44
C ILE A 326 -2.57 -2.86 10.26
N VAL A 327 -2.46 -3.71 9.23
CA VAL A 327 -3.42 -4.82 9.03
C VAL A 327 -3.31 -5.81 10.19
N ARG A 328 -2.08 -6.11 10.63
CA ARG A 328 -1.87 -6.97 11.79
C ARG A 328 -2.49 -6.37 13.06
N ARG A 329 -2.32 -5.06 13.30
CA ARG A 329 -2.95 -4.36 14.44
C ARG A 329 -4.47 -4.45 14.42
N LEU A 330 -5.10 -4.30 13.24
CA LEU A 330 -6.55 -4.47 13.10
C LEU A 330 -6.97 -5.89 13.51
N ILE A 331 -6.28 -6.90 13.00
CA ILE A 331 -6.58 -8.31 13.29
C ILE A 331 -6.39 -8.63 14.78
N ASP A 332 -5.29 -8.17 15.39
CA ASP A 332 -4.97 -8.41 16.81
C ASP A 332 -5.99 -7.76 17.76
N ARG A 333 -6.59 -6.64 17.37
CA ARG A 333 -7.56 -5.86 18.17
C ARG A 333 -9.02 -6.16 17.81
N ALA A 334 -9.24 -6.97 16.77
CA ALA A 334 -10.57 -7.27 16.27
C ALA A 334 -11.39 -8.01 17.33
N ASP A 335 -12.52 -7.42 17.71
CA ASP A 335 -13.59 -8.09 18.39
C ASP A 335 -14.38 -9.00 17.43
N VAL A 336 -15.42 -9.65 17.91
CA VAL A 336 -16.24 -10.56 17.08
C VAL A 336 -16.84 -9.82 15.88
N GLN A 337 -17.33 -8.59 16.07
CA GLN A 337 -17.94 -7.82 15.00
C GLN A 337 -16.90 -7.44 13.93
N THR A 338 -15.75 -6.93 14.34
CA THR A 338 -14.66 -6.54 13.43
C THR A 338 -14.11 -7.73 12.65
N LYS A 339 -14.01 -8.92 13.29
CA LYS A 339 -13.62 -10.15 12.60
C LYS A 339 -14.59 -10.50 11.48
N ASN A 340 -15.89 -10.46 11.76
CA ASN A 340 -16.95 -10.71 10.77
C ASN A 340 -16.85 -9.74 9.59
N GLU A 341 -16.53 -8.48 9.86
CA GLU A 341 -16.37 -7.47 8.83
C GLU A 341 -15.13 -7.69 7.97
N ILE A 342 -14.02 -8.10 8.56
CA ILE A 342 -12.82 -8.50 7.82
C ILE A 342 -13.13 -9.69 6.90
N GLU A 343 -13.89 -10.67 7.39
CA GLU A 343 -14.34 -11.83 6.61
C GLU A 343 -15.22 -11.41 5.43
N ARG A 344 -16.19 -10.52 5.66
CA ARG A 344 -17.03 -9.94 4.60
C ARG A 344 -16.20 -9.22 3.54
N LEU A 345 -15.22 -8.43 3.94
CA LEU A 345 -14.29 -7.76 3.02
C LEU A 345 -13.51 -8.76 2.16
N ILE A 346 -12.98 -9.83 2.77
CA ILE A 346 -12.27 -10.89 2.05
C ILE A 346 -13.20 -11.62 1.08
N ALA A 347 -14.47 -11.80 1.46
CA ALA A 347 -15.50 -12.33 0.59
C ALA A 347 -15.90 -11.40 -0.57
N GLY A 348 -15.39 -10.16 -0.58
CA GLY A 348 -15.68 -9.15 -1.61
C GLY A 348 -16.95 -8.34 -1.33
N GLU A 349 -17.45 -8.35 -0.07
CA GLU A 349 -18.54 -7.50 0.36
C GLU A 349 -18.02 -6.16 0.90
N SER A 350 -18.92 -5.19 0.99
CA SER A 350 -18.61 -3.91 1.61
C SER A 350 -18.93 -3.91 3.11
N VAL A 351 -18.20 -3.10 3.86
CA VAL A 351 -18.53 -2.70 5.23
C VAL A 351 -18.74 -1.20 5.31
N GLU A 352 -19.72 -0.76 6.09
CA GLU A 352 -20.05 0.66 6.22
C GLU A 352 -19.36 1.24 7.44
N ARG A 353 -18.52 2.27 7.23
CA ARG A 353 -17.75 2.94 8.28
C ARG A 353 -17.67 4.44 8.08
N GLU A 354 -17.69 5.16 9.19
CA GLU A 354 -17.29 6.56 9.20
C GLU A 354 -15.77 6.63 9.02
N ILE A 355 -15.32 7.52 8.13
CA ILE A 355 -13.91 7.72 7.85
C ILE A 355 -13.49 9.09 8.39
N SER A 356 -12.64 9.07 9.40
CA SER A 356 -11.96 10.26 9.86
C SER A 356 -10.69 10.46 9.04
N GLN A 357 -10.65 11.55 8.27
CA GLN A 357 -9.43 11.94 7.55
C GLN A 357 -8.41 12.59 8.48
N GLU A 358 -8.85 13.07 9.65
CA GLU A 358 -8.06 13.83 10.61
C GLU A 358 -7.74 12.95 11.82
N LEU A 359 -6.71 12.10 11.69
CA LEU A 359 -6.26 11.24 12.78
C LEU A 359 -4.84 11.59 13.18
N THR A 360 -4.61 11.55 14.50
CA THR A 360 -3.27 11.62 15.06
C THR A 360 -2.73 10.23 15.32
N TYR A 361 -1.41 10.05 15.35
CA TYR A 361 -0.83 8.75 15.70
C TYR A 361 -1.23 8.30 17.11
N ASP A 362 -1.35 9.22 18.06
CA ASP A 362 -1.82 8.93 19.43
C ASP A 362 -3.28 8.45 19.49
N GLU A 363 -4.08 8.77 18.47
CA GLU A 363 -5.48 8.32 18.38
C GLU A 363 -5.63 6.96 17.70
N LEU A 364 -4.63 6.53 16.91
CA LEU A 364 -4.70 5.25 16.17
C LEU A 364 -5.01 4.06 17.07
N ASP A 365 -4.45 4.07 18.27
CA ASP A 365 -4.60 2.95 19.21
C ASP A 365 -5.76 3.13 20.21
N LYS A 366 -6.48 4.25 20.16
CA LYS A 366 -7.58 4.52 21.11
C LYS A 366 -8.88 3.84 20.73
N ASN A 367 -9.16 3.75 19.41
CA ASN A 367 -10.41 3.19 18.90
C ASN A 367 -10.15 2.32 17.65
N ILE A 368 -10.91 1.24 17.51
CA ILE A 368 -10.87 0.36 16.33
C ILE A 368 -11.32 1.10 15.05
N GLU A 369 -12.23 2.08 15.15
CA GLU A 369 -12.69 2.90 14.04
C GLU A 369 -11.56 3.71 13.39
N ASN A 370 -10.60 4.13 14.17
CA ASN A 370 -9.42 4.85 13.67
C ASN A 370 -8.54 3.94 12.79
N LEU A 371 -8.46 2.65 13.10
CA LEU A 371 -7.74 1.67 12.27
C LEU A 371 -8.40 1.49 10.90
N TRP A 372 -9.74 1.52 10.82
CA TRP A 372 -10.47 1.50 9.54
C TRP A 372 -10.11 2.72 8.69
N SER A 373 -10.08 3.91 9.29
CA SER A 373 -9.71 5.14 8.61
C SER A 373 -8.28 5.11 8.07
N VAL A 374 -7.34 4.55 8.84
CA VAL A 374 -5.94 4.40 8.40
C VAL A 374 -5.80 3.36 7.30
N LEU A 375 -6.49 2.23 7.39
CA LEU A 375 -6.49 1.23 6.31
C LEU A 375 -7.00 1.82 5.00
N PHE A 376 -8.03 2.67 5.07
CA PHE A 376 -8.56 3.38 3.93
C PHE A 376 -7.56 4.38 3.35
N THR A 377 -7.04 5.30 4.15
CA THR A 377 -6.14 6.36 3.69
C THR A 377 -4.78 5.83 3.22
N THR A 378 -4.32 4.70 3.75
CA THR A 378 -3.06 4.06 3.34
C THR A 378 -3.20 3.09 2.17
N GLY A 379 -4.43 2.82 1.69
CA GLY A 379 -4.69 2.04 0.48
C GLY A 379 -4.88 0.54 0.70
N TYR A 380 -5.10 0.08 1.93
CA TYR A 380 -5.54 -1.31 2.17
C TYR A 380 -7.03 -1.49 1.91
N LEU A 381 -7.80 -0.41 1.99
CA LEU A 381 -9.20 -0.36 1.63
C LEU A 381 -9.45 0.78 0.65
N THR A 382 -10.52 0.67 -0.11
CA THR A 382 -11.08 1.72 -0.95
C THR A 382 -12.58 1.84 -0.69
N HIS A 383 -13.30 2.72 -1.39
CA HIS A 383 -14.73 2.87 -1.21
C HIS A 383 -15.54 2.68 -2.49
N GLN A 384 -16.80 2.28 -2.34
CA GLN A 384 -17.81 2.20 -3.40
C GLN A 384 -18.95 3.20 -3.16
N GLY A 385 -18.60 4.42 -2.78
CA GLY A 385 -19.54 5.51 -2.52
C GLY A 385 -19.91 5.66 -1.04
N ARG A 386 -20.79 6.64 -0.78
CA ARG A 386 -21.33 6.96 0.56
C ARG A 386 -22.73 6.39 0.74
N THR A 387 -23.11 6.15 1.99
CA THR A 387 -24.48 5.86 2.41
C THR A 387 -25.24 7.15 2.69
N GLU A 388 -26.56 7.03 2.90
CA GLU A 388 -27.41 8.16 3.32
C GLU A 388 -27.01 8.71 4.71
N ASP A 389 -26.44 7.86 5.57
CA ASP A 389 -25.94 8.22 6.92
C ASP A 389 -24.49 8.76 6.89
N ASP A 390 -23.99 9.21 5.75
CA ASP A 390 -22.64 9.77 5.55
C ASP A 390 -21.46 8.80 5.87
N LYS A 391 -21.72 7.48 5.84
CA LYS A 391 -20.67 6.46 5.96
C LYS A 391 -20.15 6.05 4.58
N TYR A 392 -18.93 5.55 4.54
CA TYR A 392 -18.35 4.98 3.32
C TYR A 392 -18.56 3.47 3.27
N ARG A 393 -18.94 2.94 2.10
CA ARG A 393 -18.92 1.51 1.82
C ARG A 393 -17.51 1.12 1.45
N LEU A 394 -16.78 0.60 2.44
CA LEU A 394 -15.39 0.18 2.28
C LEU A 394 -15.32 -1.22 1.68
N VAL A 395 -14.35 -1.43 0.78
CA VAL A 395 -14.04 -2.72 0.16
C VAL A 395 -12.53 -2.92 0.07
N ILE A 396 -12.09 -4.15 -0.06
CA ILE A 396 -10.73 -4.47 -0.47
C ILE A 396 -10.60 -4.15 -1.97
N PRO A 397 -9.61 -3.33 -2.39
CA PRO A 397 -9.55 -2.84 -3.76
C PRO A 397 -9.36 -3.95 -4.80
N ASN A 398 -8.49 -4.93 -4.55
CA ASN A 398 -8.08 -5.89 -5.56
C ASN A 398 -7.61 -7.21 -4.96
N LYS A 399 -7.20 -8.13 -5.84
CA LYS A 399 -6.78 -9.49 -5.47
C LYS A 399 -5.47 -9.48 -4.68
N GLU A 400 -4.52 -8.61 -5.00
CA GLU A 400 -3.26 -8.50 -4.24
C GLU A 400 -3.51 -8.16 -2.77
N ILE A 401 -4.31 -7.13 -2.51
CA ILE A 401 -4.62 -6.70 -1.13
C ILE A 401 -5.45 -7.78 -0.42
N ARG A 402 -6.35 -8.46 -1.13
CA ARG A 402 -7.09 -9.59 -0.56
C ARG A 402 -6.15 -10.69 -0.09
N ASN A 403 -5.16 -11.07 -0.91
CA ASN A 403 -4.15 -12.06 -0.56
C ASN A 403 -3.35 -11.64 0.68
N LEU A 404 -3.04 -10.34 0.81
CA LEU A 404 -2.38 -9.80 2.00
C LEU A 404 -3.22 -10.02 3.26
N PHE A 405 -4.52 -9.68 3.25
CA PHE A 405 -5.40 -9.93 4.40
C PHE A 405 -5.42 -11.41 4.76
N ILE A 406 -5.61 -12.30 3.79
CA ILE A 406 -5.59 -13.75 3.99
C ILE A 406 -4.26 -14.19 4.62
N LYS A 407 -3.12 -13.70 4.10
CA LYS A 407 -1.79 -14.01 4.62
C LYS A 407 -1.63 -13.54 6.08
N LYS A 408 -2.07 -12.32 6.40
CA LYS A 408 -1.97 -11.78 7.78
C LYS A 408 -2.86 -12.51 8.76
N ILE A 409 -4.04 -12.94 8.34
CA ILE A 409 -4.91 -13.79 9.15
C ILE A 409 -4.23 -15.15 9.41
N ARG A 410 -3.63 -15.77 8.39
CA ARG A 410 -2.87 -17.01 8.55
C ARG A 410 -1.71 -16.86 9.55
N GLU A 411 -0.94 -15.78 9.45
CA GLU A 411 0.13 -15.46 10.39
C GLU A 411 -0.42 -15.33 11.82
N TRP A 412 -1.53 -14.62 11.99
CA TRP A 412 -2.20 -14.46 13.28
C TRP A 412 -2.69 -15.80 13.83
N PHE A 413 -3.31 -16.63 13.01
CA PHE A 413 -3.72 -18.00 13.38
C PHE A 413 -2.52 -18.85 13.80
N SER A 414 -1.44 -18.82 13.03
CA SER A 414 -0.22 -19.56 13.38
C SER A 414 0.35 -19.14 14.73
N ASP A 415 0.38 -17.85 15.03
CA ASP A 415 0.89 -17.33 16.30
C ASP A 415 -0.03 -17.64 17.48
N THR A 416 -1.35 -17.57 17.26
CA THR A 416 -2.36 -17.92 18.28
C THR A 416 -2.34 -19.42 18.55
N SER A 417 -2.19 -20.23 17.52
CA SER A 417 -2.15 -21.69 17.60
C SER A 417 -0.84 -22.22 18.16
N ARG A 418 0.26 -21.50 18.05
CA ARG A 418 1.50 -21.87 18.77
C ARG A 418 1.34 -21.85 20.29
N ARG A 419 0.32 -21.15 20.79
CA ARG A 419 -0.07 -21.19 22.22
C ARG A 419 -0.86 -22.45 22.57
N ASP A 420 -1.50 -23.10 21.56
CA ASP A 420 -2.26 -24.35 21.72
C ASP A 420 -1.76 -25.43 20.72
N GLY A 421 -0.46 -25.59 20.62
CA GLY A 421 0.21 -26.44 19.64
C GLY A 421 -0.22 -27.90 19.65
N LYS A 422 -0.72 -28.42 20.80
CA LYS A 422 -1.18 -29.81 20.93
C LYS A 422 -2.45 -30.05 20.13
N THR A 423 -3.46 -29.18 20.24
CA THR A 423 -4.76 -29.33 19.55
C THR A 423 -4.60 -29.25 18.03
N LEU A 424 -3.72 -28.38 17.53
CA LEU A 424 -3.45 -28.30 16.08
C LEU A 424 -2.64 -29.47 15.55
N GLU A 425 -1.72 -29.97 16.34
CA GLU A 425 -1.01 -31.18 15.98
C GLU A 425 -1.96 -32.38 15.88
N GLU A 426 -2.88 -32.50 16.84
CA GLU A 426 -3.93 -33.51 16.81
C GLU A 426 -4.85 -33.35 15.59
N PHE A 427 -5.21 -32.09 15.24
CA PHE A 427 -6.03 -31.78 14.07
C PHE A 427 -5.36 -32.21 12.76
N CYS A 428 -4.11 -31.78 12.54
CA CYS A 428 -3.37 -32.18 11.34
C CYS A 428 -3.15 -33.69 11.26
N ASN A 429 -2.79 -34.32 12.40
CA ASN A 429 -2.57 -35.75 12.44
C ASN A 429 -3.87 -36.55 12.17
N ALA A 430 -5.06 -36.01 12.51
CA ALA A 430 -6.34 -36.65 12.21
C ALA A 430 -6.56 -36.81 10.70
N PHE A 431 -6.10 -35.87 9.85
CA PHE A 431 -6.15 -36.01 8.38
C PHE A 431 -5.29 -37.16 7.86
N VAL A 432 -4.10 -37.35 8.40
CA VAL A 432 -3.21 -38.47 8.01
C VAL A 432 -3.74 -39.80 8.55
N ASN A 433 -4.31 -39.80 9.76
CA ASN A 433 -4.85 -40.96 10.42
C ASN A 433 -6.25 -41.35 9.95
N LYS A 434 -6.84 -40.58 9.03
CA LYS A 434 -8.18 -40.81 8.47
C LYS A 434 -9.31 -40.77 9.53
N ASP A 435 -9.11 -39.99 10.60
CA ASP A 435 -10.06 -39.83 11.69
C ASP A 435 -11.03 -38.67 11.42
N THR A 436 -12.06 -38.94 10.63
CA THR A 436 -13.07 -37.95 10.22
C THR A 436 -13.81 -37.34 11.41
N LEU A 437 -14.10 -38.16 12.45
CA LEU A 437 -14.81 -37.70 13.65
C LEU A 437 -13.96 -36.69 14.43
N LYS A 438 -12.66 -36.94 14.54
CA LYS A 438 -11.73 -36.02 15.20
C LYS A 438 -11.55 -34.72 14.42
N ILE A 439 -11.50 -34.78 13.10
CA ILE A 439 -11.47 -33.59 12.23
C ILE A 439 -12.75 -32.77 12.43
N GLU A 440 -13.94 -33.41 12.37
CA GLU A 440 -15.23 -32.76 12.61
C GLU A 440 -15.29 -32.07 13.96
N GLN A 441 -14.90 -32.81 15.03
CA GLN A 441 -14.90 -32.26 16.38
C GLN A 441 -14.00 -31.03 16.50
N LEU A 442 -12.73 -31.16 16.16
CA LEU A 442 -11.75 -30.08 16.36
C LEU A 442 -12.03 -28.86 15.44
N PHE A 443 -12.46 -29.11 14.20
CA PHE A 443 -12.85 -28.04 13.29
C PHE A 443 -14.15 -27.37 13.71
N GLY A 444 -15.15 -28.17 14.14
CA GLY A 444 -16.40 -27.67 14.69
C GLY A 444 -16.21 -26.83 15.95
N ASP A 445 -15.41 -27.32 16.91
CA ASP A 445 -15.05 -26.56 18.12
C ASP A 445 -14.36 -25.25 17.78
N TYR A 446 -13.46 -25.28 16.81
CA TYR A 446 -12.81 -24.08 16.29
C TYR A 446 -13.83 -23.10 15.69
N LEU A 447 -14.70 -23.57 14.78
CA LEU A 447 -15.75 -22.75 14.16
C LEU A 447 -16.72 -22.18 15.21
N TRP A 448 -17.07 -22.98 16.22
CA TRP A 448 -17.97 -22.56 17.30
C TRP A 448 -17.40 -21.42 18.14
N ASN A 449 -16.10 -21.48 18.42
CA ASN A 449 -15.42 -20.49 19.27
C ASN A 449 -15.00 -19.22 18.51
N THR A 450 -14.92 -19.28 17.16
CA THR A 450 -14.35 -18.20 16.34
C THR A 450 -15.36 -17.53 15.41
N ILE A 451 -16.46 -18.16 15.02
CA ILE A 451 -17.40 -17.66 14.01
C ILE A 451 -18.72 -17.18 14.63
N SER A 452 -19.31 -16.10 14.07
CA SER A 452 -20.66 -15.63 14.40
C SER A 452 -21.72 -16.20 13.45
N ILE A 453 -22.93 -16.49 13.95
CA ILE A 453 -24.05 -17.03 13.15
C ILE A 453 -24.54 -16.04 12.06
N ARG A 454 -24.23 -14.74 12.20
CA ARG A 454 -24.60 -13.71 11.21
C ARG A 454 -23.74 -13.72 9.95
N ASP A 455 -22.63 -14.45 9.96
CA ASP A 455 -21.64 -14.48 8.87
C ASP A 455 -22.09 -15.32 7.66
N THR A 456 -23.25 -15.96 7.75
CA THR A 456 -23.75 -16.89 6.75
C THR A 456 -24.80 -16.32 5.80
N ALA A 457 -24.94 -15.00 5.71
CA ALA A 457 -25.96 -14.33 4.88
C ALA A 457 -25.56 -14.04 3.42
N THR A 458 -24.41 -14.53 2.94
CA THR A 458 -23.81 -14.22 1.64
C THR A 458 -23.98 -15.32 0.58
N ALA A 459 -23.62 -15.03 -0.69
CA ALA A 459 -23.71 -16.00 -1.79
C ALA A 459 -22.82 -17.25 -1.57
N LYS A 460 -23.27 -18.42 -2.00
CA LYS A 460 -22.67 -19.75 -1.78
C LYS A 460 -21.16 -19.82 -2.00
N ILE A 461 -20.67 -19.35 -3.15
CA ILE A 461 -19.23 -19.39 -3.50
C ILE A 461 -18.36 -18.61 -2.50
N ARG A 462 -18.89 -17.53 -1.95
CA ARG A 462 -18.17 -16.69 -0.99
C ARG A 462 -18.03 -17.36 0.37
N LYS A 463 -19.03 -18.15 0.76
CA LYS A 463 -19.01 -18.94 2.00
C LYS A 463 -18.00 -20.09 1.91
N GLU A 464 -17.94 -20.77 0.78
CA GLU A 464 -16.93 -21.82 0.54
C GLU A 464 -15.52 -21.26 0.68
N ASN A 465 -15.22 -20.11 0.06
CA ASN A 465 -13.91 -19.44 0.15
C ASN A 465 -13.51 -19.07 1.58
N PHE A 466 -14.47 -18.73 2.42
CA PHE A 466 -14.24 -18.40 3.83
C PHE A 466 -13.74 -19.62 4.62
N TYR A 467 -14.50 -20.75 4.62
CA TYR A 467 -14.09 -21.97 5.31
C TYR A 467 -12.82 -22.57 4.72
N HIS A 468 -12.63 -22.44 3.41
CA HIS A 468 -11.41 -22.82 2.72
C HIS A 468 -10.18 -22.07 3.28
N GLY A 469 -10.27 -20.75 3.45
CA GLY A 469 -9.19 -19.94 4.04
C GLY A 469 -8.83 -20.33 5.47
N ILE A 470 -9.84 -20.63 6.30
CA ILE A 470 -9.64 -21.12 7.66
C ILE A 470 -8.91 -22.47 7.65
N LEU A 471 -9.41 -23.42 6.88
CA LEU A 471 -8.85 -24.77 6.82
C LEU A 471 -7.39 -24.76 6.35
N LEU A 472 -7.07 -23.95 5.34
CA LEU A 472 -5.70 -23.72 4.91
C LEU A 472 -4.81 -23.17 6.03
N GLY A 473 -5.33 -22.24 6.83
CA GLY A 473 -4.61 -21.67 7.98
C GLY A 473 -4.27 -22.73 9.02
N LEU A 474 -5.23 -23.58 9.37
CA LEU A 474 -5.07 -24.66 10.36
C LEU A 474 -4.10 -25.74 9.88
N LEU A 475 -4.20 -26.19 8.62
CA LEU A 475 -3.31 -27.20 8.04
C LEU A 475 -1.87 -26.68 7.90
N GLY A 476 -1.71 -25.36 7.66
CA GLY A 476 -0.41 -24.69 7.58
C GLY A 476 0.44 -24.74 8.86
N TYR A 477 -0.10 -25.25 9.97
CA TYR A 477 0.66 -25.52 11.20
C TYR A 477 1.82 -26.52 10.98
N LYS A 478 1.63 -27.53 10.14
CA LYS A 478 2.67 -28.51 9.80
C LYS A 478 3.65 -27.92 8.78
N ALA A 479 4.75 -27.35 9.26
CA ALA A 479 5.79 -26.77 8.40
C ALA A 479 6.43 -27.76 7.41
N SER A 480 6.34 -29.06 7.67
CA SER A 480 6.83 -30.13 6.79
C SER A 480 5.86 -30.49 5.66
N TRP A 481 4.63 -29.98 5.69
CA TRP A 481 3.63 -30.25 4.66
C TRP A 481 3.69 -29.19 3.54
N LEU A 482 3.61 -29.63 2.29
CA LEU A 482 3.44 -28.72 1.16
C LEU A 482 1.96 -28.60 0.84
N ILE A 483 1.38 -27.43 1.12
CA ILE A 483 -0.06 -27.18 0.97
C ILE A 483 -0.26 -26.20 -0.20
N LYS A 484 -1.07 -26.62 -1.15
CA LYS A 484 -1.45 -25.86 -2.34
C LYS A 484 -2.94 -25.56 -2.30
N SER A 485 -3.30 -24.31 -2.53
CA SER A 485 -4.67 -23.81 -2.58
C SER A 485 -5.05 -23.49 -4.00
N ASN A 486 -6.28 -23.85 -4.43
CA ASN A 486 -6.76 -23.64 -5.80
C ASN A 486 -5.75 -24.12 -6.85
N ALA A 487 -5.14 -25.29 -6.63
CA ALA A 487 -4.14 -25.84 -7.51
C ALA A 487 -4.77 -26.47 -8.75
N GLU A 488 -4.23 -26.15 -9.91
CA GLU A 488 -4.61 -26.85 -11.14
C GLU A 488 -4.27 -28.34 -11.03
N SER A 489 -5.26 -29.19 -11.15
CA SER A 489 -5.10 -30.65 -11.04
C SER A 489 -6.17 -31.37 -11.86
N GLY A 490 -5.75 -32.34 -12.66
CA GLY A 490 -6.65 -33.02 -13.57
C GLY A 490 -7.28 -32.07 -14.59
N THR A 491 -8.59 -32.03 -14.65
CA THR A 491 -9.36 -31.15 -15.55
C THR A 491 -9.99 -29.93 -14.86
N GLY A 492 -9.48 -29.55 -13.66
CA GLY A 492 -10.02 -28.43 -12.89
C GLY A 492 -9.07 -27.92 -11.80
N TYR A 493 -9.62 -27.13 -10.88
CA TYR A 493 -8.91 -26.59 -9.74
C TYR A 493 -9.45 -27.22 -8.47
N SER A 494 -8.56 -27.86 -7.68
CA SER A 494 -8.90 -28.41 -6.35
C SER A 494 -8.84 -27.31 -5.29
N ASP A 495 -9.72 -27.38 -4.29
CA ASP A 495 -9.69 -26.41 -3.20
C ASP A 495 -8.36 -26.49 -2.42
N ILE A 496 -7.99 -27.66 -1.91
CA ILE A 496 -6.75 -27.85 -1.15
C ILE A 496 -6.08 -29.17 -1.53
N LEU A 497 -4.80 -29.09 -1.90
CA LEU A 497 -3.91 -30.25 -2.02
C LEU A 497 -2.85 -30.20 -0.92
N VAL A 498 -2.63 -31.33 -0.23
CA VAL A 498 -1.59 -31.47 0.79
C VAL A 498 -0.66 -32.60 0.44
N GLU A 499 0.63 -32.31 0.38
CA GLU A 499 1.68 -33.31 0.25
C GLU A 499 2.31 -33.53 1.64
N VAL A 500 2.30 -34.77 2.09
CA VAL A 500 2.95 -35.20 3.33
C VAL A 500 4.16 -36.05 2.97
N PRO A 501 5.37 -35.45 2.94
CA PRO A 501 6.58 -36.12 2.41
C PRO A 501 6.99 -37.37 3.19
N ASP A 502 6.84 -37.35 4.52
CA ASP A 502 7.35 -38.39 5.42
C ASP A 502 6.83 -39.80 5.07
N ASN A 503 5.58 -39.90 4.63
CA ASN A 503 4.94 -41.16 4.25
C ASN A 503 4.43 -41.19 2.81
N ARG A 504 4.83 -40.20 2.01
CA ARG A 504 4.40 -40.00 0.60
C ARG A 504 2.89 -40.03 0.44
N THR A 505 2.18 -39.39 1.36
CA THR A 505 0.71 -39.30 1.32
C THR A 505 0.29 -37.98 0.71
N GLY A 506 -0.54 -38.06 -0.31
CA GLY A 506 -1.24 -36.90 -0.87
C GLY A 506 -2.67 -36.85 -0.34
N ILE A 507 -3.10 -35.69 0.13
CA ILE A 507 -4.47 -35.48 0.62
C ILE A 507 -5.13 -34.46 -0.30
N VAL A 508 -6.33 -34.79 -0.78
CA VAL A 508 -7.21 -33.89 -1.54
C VAL A 508 -8.39 -33.52 -0.65
N ILE A 509 -8.64 -32.25 -0.52
CA ILE A 509 -9.78 -31.75 0.25
C ILE A 509 -10.60 -30.84 -0.67
N GLU A 510 -11.87 -31.16 -0.80
CA GLU A 510 -12.87 -30.32 -1.47
C GLU A 510 -13.88 -29.85 -0.44
N LEU A 511 -14.18 -28.55 -0.44
CA LEU A 511 -15.04 -27.92 0.55
C LEU A 511 -16.32 -27.40 -0.10
N LYS A 512 -17.46 -27.63 0.54
CA LYS A 512 -18.77 -27.13 0.10
C LYS A 512 -19.50 -26.43 1.24
N TYR A 513 -20.29 -25.41 0.90
CA TYR A 513 -21.24 -24.81 1.83
C TYR A 513 -22.64 -25.40 1.59
N ALA A 514 -23.22 -25.99 2.63
CA ALA A 514 -24.56 -26.57 2.58
C ALA A 514 -25.62 -25.49 2.85
N GLU A 515 -26.15 -24.84 1.80
CA GLU A 515 -27.11 -23.72 1.93
C GLU A 515 -28.43 -24.13 2.63
N ASP A 516 -28.89 -25.32 2.35
CA ASP A 516 -30.09 -25.93 2.92
C ASP A 516 -29.83 -26.66 4.24
N GLY A 517 -28.57 -26.75 4.69
CA GLY A 517 -28.14 -27.46 5.89
C GLY A 517 -27.92 -28.96 5.68
N ASP A 518 -28.14 -29.51 4.48
CA ASP A 518 -27.81 -30.89 4.12
C ASP A 518 -26.33 -31.08 3.86
N MET A 519 -25.59 -31.27 4.95
CA MET A 519 -24.13 -31.47 4.90
C MET A 519 -23.73 -32.81 4.29
N ASP A 520 -24.59 -33.83 4.36
CA ASP A 520 -24.33 -35.15 3.76
C ASP A 520 -24.33 -35.08 2.24
N ALA A 521 -25.34 -34.44 1.66
CA ALA A 521 -25.41 -34.22 0.23
C ALA A 521 -24.27 -33.33 -0.26
N ALA A 522 -23.86 -32.32 0.51
CA ALA A 522 -22.76 -31.44 0.17
C ALA A 522 -21.40 -32.17 0.19
N CYS A 523 -21.13 -33.02 1.18
CA CYS A 523 -19.95 -33.89 1.25
C CYS A 523 -19.89 -34.85 0.06
N SER A 524 -21.01 -35.47 -0.31
CA SER A 524 -21.09 -36.38 -1.46
C SER A 524 -20.71 -35.64 -2.76
N LYS A 525 -21.27 -34.46 -2.99
CA LYS A 525 -20.92 -33.61 -4.15
C LYS A 525 -19.44 -33.22 -4.17
N ALA A 526 -18.85 -32.96 -3.00
CA ALA A 526 -17.42 -32.66 -2.91
C ALA A 526 -16.56 -33.87 -3.35
N LEU A 527 -16.88 -35.07 -2.88
CA LEU A 527 -16.18 -36.29 -3.28
C LEU A 527 -16.39 -36.63 -4.76
N GLU A 528 -17.61 -36.48 -5.30
CA GLU A 528 -17.90 -36.64 -6.73
C GLU A 528 -17.03 -35.69 -7.58
N GLN A 529 -16.90 -34.43 -7.18
CA GLN A 529 -16.08 -33.46 -7.89
C GLN A 529 -14.59 -33.85 -7.90
N ILE A 530 -14.05 -34.36 -6.79
CA ILE A 530 -12.66 -34.85 -6.73
C ILE A 530 -12.42 -35.96 -7.77
N GLU A 531 -13.39 -36.87 -7.94
CA GLU A 531 -13.31 -37.97 -8.91
C GLU A 531 -13.45 -37.49 -10.35
N GLU A 532 -14.52 -36.75 -10.64
CA GLU A 532 -14.82 -36.25 -11.99
C GLU A 532 -13.70 -35.38 -12.56
N LYS A 533 -13.03 -34.61 -11.69
CA LYS A 533 -11.95 -33.69 -12.09
C LYS A 533 -10.55 -34.28 -11.94
N GLU A 534 -10.43 -35.52 -11.48
CA GLU A 534 -9.16 -36.25 -11.32
C GLU A 534 -8.11 -35.49 -10.48
N TYR A 535 -8.54 -34.84 -9.37
CA TYR A 535 -7.64 -33.99 -8.56
C TYR A 535 -6.44 -34.72 -7.93
N VAL A 536 -6.42 -36.04 -7.93
CA VAL A 536 -5.26 -36.85 -7.51
C VAL A 536 -4.12 -36.83 -8.53
N ALA A 537 -4.37 -36.45 -9.79
CA ALA A 537 -3.39 -36.53 -10.87
C ALA A 537 -2.12 -35.71 -10.56
N LYS A 538 -2.28 -34.51 -10.01
CA LYS A 538 -1.16 -33.62 -9.64
C LYS A 538 -0.30 -34.24 -8.52
N LEU A 539 -0.92 -34.78 -7.48
CA LEU A 539 -0.21 -35.44 -6.37
C LEU A 539 0.58 -36.68 -6.83
N LYS A 540 0.06 -37.42 -7.83
CA LYS A 540 0.79 -38.52 -8.47
C LYS A 540 2.04 -38.03 -9.20
N GLN A 541 1.93 -36.92 -9.94
CA GLN A 541 3.07 -36.30 -10.64
C GLN A 541 4.13 -35.81 -9.64
N ASP A 542 3.69 -35.28 -8.48
CA ASP A 542 4.57 -34.77 -7.43
C ASP A 542 5.15 -35.92 -6.55
N GLY A 543 4.93 -37.20 -6.92
CA GLY A 543 5.59 -38.38 -6.33
C GLY A 543 4.90 -38.96 -5.10
N MET A 544 3.68 -38.56 -4.81
CA MET A 544 2.88 -39.18 -3.74
C MET A 544 2.41 -40.57 -4.16
N ARG A 545 2.27 -41.49 -3.19
CA ARG A 545 1.89 -42.90 -3.42
C ARG A 545 0.60 -43.30 -2.74
N ASN A 546 0.30 -42.69 -1.60
CA ASN A 546 -0.93 -42.93 -0.87
C ASN A 546 -1.84 -41.72 -1.04
N PHE A 547 -3.13 -41.93 -1.28
CA PHE A 547 -4.06 -40.84 -1.53
C PHE A 547 -5.23 -40.93 -0.57
N ILE A 548 -5.59 -39.78 0.02
CA ILE A 548 -6.74 -39.64 0.90
C ILE A 548 -7.59 -38.49 0.33
N LYS A 549 -8.90 -38.71 0.21
CA LYS A 549 -9.84 -37.74 -0.35
C LYS A 549 -10.88 -37.40 0.70
N TYR A 550 -11.04 -36.12 0.96
CA TYR A 550 -12.02 -35.60 1.90
C TYR A 550 -13.01 -34.66 1.20
N GLY A 551 -14.31 -34.94 1.41
CA GLY A 551 -15.37 -33.99 1.18
C GLY A 551 -15.74 -33.34 2.51
N ILE A 552 -15.58 -32.04 2.62
CA ILE A 552 -15.90 -31.27 3.82
C ILE A 552 -17.09 -30.36 3.52
N ALA A 553 -18.16 -30.47 4.28
CA ALA A 553 -19.30 -29.57 4.20
C ALA A 553 -19.38 -28.69 5.44
N CYS A 554 -19.60 -27.38 5.24
CA CYS A 554 -19.81 -26.44 6.34
C CYS A 554 -21.22 -25.84 6.25
N PHE A 555 -21.84 -25.66 7.42
CA PHE A 555 -23.09 -24.94 7.57
C PHE A 555 -23.08 -24.16 8.88
N LYS A 556 -23.05 -22.82 8.79
CA LYS A 556 -22.94 -21.94 9.97
C LYS A 556 -21.67 -22.30 10.79
N LYS A 557 -21.85 -22.77 12.04
CA LYS A 557 -20.77 -23.15 12.94
C LYS A 557 -20.46 -24.66 12.96
N ASN A 558 -21.14 -25.42 12.12
CA ASN A 558 -20.99 -26.86 12.05
C ASN A 558 -20.24 -27.27 10.77
N CYS A 559 -19.53 -28.37 10.88
CA CYS A 559 -18.95 -29.00 9.70
C CYS A 559 -19.23 -30.50 9.74
N LYS A 560 -19.18 -31.13 8.57
CA LYS A 560 -19.19 -32.55 8.38
C LYS A 560 -18.04 -32.95 7.48
N VAL A 561 -17.39 -34.06 7.82
CA VAL A 561 -16.23 -34.57 7.10
C VAL A 561 -16.48 -35.99 6.68
N VAL A 562 -16.45 -36.23 5.37
CA VAL A 562 -16.59 -37.57 4.80
C VAL A 562 -15.33 -37.90 4.02
N MET A 563 -14.84 -39.11 4.16
CA MET A 563 -13.70 -39.62 3.41
C MET A 563 -14.19 -40.69 2.43
N GLU A 564 -13.57 -40.75 1.28
CA GLU A 564 -13.81 -41.84 0.34
C GLU A 564 -13.39 -43.17 0.97
N ASN A 565 -14.33 -44.10 1.15
CA ASN A 565 -14.02 -45.46 1.53
C ASN A 565 -13.46 -46.20 0.31
N ASN A 566 -12.16 -46.48 0.31
CA ASN A 566 -11.56 -47.42 -0.63
C ASN A 566 -12.13 -48.81 -0.33
N ILE A 567 -13.26 -49.12 -0.92
CA ILE A 567 -13.66 -50.53 -1.05
C ILE A 567 -12.72 -51.07 -2.12
N THR A 568 -11.66 -51.74 -1.68
CA THR A 568 -10.80 -52.58 -2.52
C THR A 568 -11.70 -53.51 -3.31
N LYS A 569 -11.83 -53.30 -4.59
CA LYS A 569 -12.26 -54.31 -5.55
C LYS A 569 -11.09 -55.17 -5.97
#